data_e127f1c2a60e931340f19f71375c6780
#
_entry.id   e127f1c2a60e931340f19f71375c6780
#
_cell.length_a   1.000
_cell.length_b   1.000
_cell.length_c   1.000
_cell.angle_alpha   90.00
_cell.angle_beta   90.00
_cell.angle_gamma   90.00
#
_symmetry.space_group_name_H-M   'P 1'
#
loop_
_entity.id
_entity.type
_entity.pdbx_description
1 polymer ?
#
loop_
_entity_poly.entity_id
_entity_poly.type
_entity_poly.pdbx_seq_one_letter_code
_entity_poly.pdbx_strand_id
1 'polypeptide(L)'
;NDKGLGYFYWEPEWLPVENGTYATDAGVAYKNDTYTPCNTWDNMTLFDFNGNALSSIKVLNQPAENLLSNISFENDGVTTTPADWNVWLSDSSDTGTVKTEYGYAYDGDYKLTFWDDSAYSCSVYKTFTNLPNGTYQFSIWAKTNGDQDVLQLYAKNYGGDELTTTITTSDINWNIFTIDEIVVTN
;
A
#
# COMPACT_ATOMS: atom_id res chain seq x y z
N ASN A 1 -1.61 -5.86 3.07
CA ASN A 1 -2.59 -6.05 1.99
C ASN A 1 -3.37 -7.34 2.23
N ASP A 2 -4.40 -7.27 3.10
CA ASP A 2 -5.17 -8.43 3.55
C ASP A 2 -6.17 -8.96 2.50
N LYS A 3 -6.21 -8.37 1.32
CA LYS A 3 -7.18 -8.73 0.26
C LYS A 3 -6.56 -9.40 -0.95
N GLY A 4 -5.27 -9.46 -1.06
CA GLY A 4 -4.57 -10.09 -2.16
C GLY A 4 -3.78 -11.31 -1.69
N LEU A 5 -4.24 -12.50 -1.99
CA LEU A 5 -3.47 -13.73 -1.77
C LEU A 5 -2.27 -13.86 -2.72
N GLY A 6 -2.02 -12.85 -3.54
CA GLY A 6 -1.00 -12.83 -4.58
C GLY A 6 -1.60 -12.94 -5.98
N TYR A 7 -0.72 -12.99 -6.97
CA TYR A 7 -1.09 -13.19 -8.36
C TYR A 7 -1.05 -14.67 -8.71
N PHE A 8 -2.07 -15.15 -9.39
CA PHE A 8 -2.00 -16.43 -10.08
C PHE A 8 -1.73 -16.15 -11.55
N TYR A 9 -0.49 -16.41 -11.98
CA TYR A 9 -0.12 -16.30 -13.38
C TYR A 9 -0.24 -17.66 -14.03
N TRP A 10 -1.10 -17.77 -15.03
CA TRP A 10 -1.37 -19.02 -15.73
C TRP A 10 -0.18 -19.40 -16.61
N GLU A 11 0.38 -20.58 -16.35
CA GLU A 11 1.47 -21.17 -17.14
C GLU A 11 2.68 -20.23 -17.39
N PRO A 12 3.35 -19.74 -16.33
CA PRO A 12 4.42 -18.76 -16.45
C PRO A 12 5.69 -19.28 -17.14
N GLU A 13 5.86 -20.59 -17.19
CA GLU A 13 7.01 -21.26 -17.82
C GLU A 13 6.86 -21.51 -19.32
N TRP A 14 5.80 -21.04 -19.94
CA TRP A 14 5.67 -21.12 -21.38
C TRP A 14 6.75 -20.27 -22.05
N LEU A 15 7.75 -20.98 -22.59
CA LEU A 15 8.76 -20.36 -23.42
C LEU A 15 8.19 -20.18 -24.83
N PRO A 16 8.25 -18.96 -25.39
CA PRO A 16 7.95 -18.78 -26.79
C PRO A 16 8.96 -19.56 -27.60
N VAL A 17 8.49 -20.50 -28.39
CA VAL A 17 9.34 -21.32 -29.28
C VAL A 17 9.13 -20.83 -30.69
N GLU A 18 10.22 -20.37 -31.32
CA GLU A 18 10.20 -19.97 -32.72
C GLU A 18 9.70 -21.13 -33.57
N ASN A 19 8.67 -20.88 -34.38
CA ASN A 19 7.98 -21.87 -35.19
C ASN A 19 7.18 -22.96 -34.41
N GLY A 20 6.94 -22.77 -33.12
CA GLY A 20 6.06 -23.63 -32.30
C GLY A 20 4.62 -23.19 -32.38
N THR A 21 3.69 -24.10 -32.67
CA THR A 21 2.25 -23.81 -32.66
C THR A 21 1.59 -24.17 -31.33
N TYR A 22 2.01 -25.22 -30.69
CA TYR A 22 1.62 -25.71 -29.38
C TYR A 22 2.81 -26.43 -28.74
N ALA A 23 2.82 -26.46 -27.42
CA ALA A 23 3.92 -27.02 -26.65
C ALA A 23 4.23 -28.53 -26.94
N THR A 24 3.31 -29.26 -27.54
CA THR A 24 3.47 -30.68 -27.85
C THR A 24 2.80 -31.07 -29.18
N ASP A 25 3.32 -32.12 -29.83
CA ASP A 25 2.70 -32.72 -31.01
C ASP A 25 1.24 -33.15 -30.74
N ALA A 26 0.94 -33.56 -29.54
CA ALA A 26 -0.41 -33.90 -29.10
C ALA A 26 -1.37 -32.69 -29.09
N GLY A 27 -0.90 -31.53 -28.66
CA GLY A 27 -1.67 -30.29 -28.68
C GLY A 27 -1.98 -29.84 -30.13
N VAL A 28 -1.02 -29.93 -31.02
CA VAL A 28 -1.20 -29.65 -32.46
C VAL A 28 -2.22 -30.61 -33.09
N ALA A 29 -2.11 -31.91 -32.80
CA ALA A 29 -3.03 -32.92 -33.31
C ALA A 29 -4.47 -32.72 -32.76
N TYR A 30 -4.61 -32.31 -31.53
CA TYR A 30 -5.93 -32.07 -30.91
C TYR A 30 -6.69 -30.93 -31.58
N LYS A 31 -6.00 -29.86 -31.98
CA LYS A 31 -6.62 -28.69 -32.60
C LYS A 31 -6.80 -28.80 -34.10
N ASN A 32 -6.14 -29.79 -34.74
CA ASN A 32 -6.15 -29.95 -36.19
C ASN A 32 -5.75 -28.66 -36.94
N ASP A 33 -4.72 -27.99 -36.42
CA ASP A 33 -4.37 -26.64 -36.82
C ASP A 33 -3.29 -26.63 -37.90
N THR A 34 -3.51 -25.88 -38.97
CA THR A 34 -2.57 -25.63 -40.06
C THR A 34 -1.89 -24.27 -39.89
N TYR A 35 -1.56 -23.92 -38.67
CA TYR A 35 -0.96 -22.62 -38.40
C TYR A 35 0.39 -22.43 -39.04
N THR A 36 0.57 -21.25 -39.62
CA THR A 36 1.89 -20.68 -39.88
C THR A 36 2.64 -20.55 -38.56
N PRO A 37 3.90 -20.90 -38.48
CA PRO A 37 4.64 -20.97 -37.21
C PRO A 37 4.79 -19.61 -36.57
N CYS A 38 3.89 -19.28 -35.69
CA CYS A 38 4.05 -18.26 -34.65
C CYS A 38 3.28 -18.75 -33.43
N ASN A 39 3.88 -18.63 -32.29
CA ASN A 39 3.20 -18.93 -31.04
C ASN A 39 2.20 -17.80 -30.73
N THR A 40 0.92 -18.07 -30.90
CA THR A 40 -0.14 -17.09 -30.58
C THR A 40 -0.18 -16.69 -29.11
N TRP A 41 0.59 -17.38 -28.26
CA TRP A 41 0.69 -17.16 -26.82
C TRP A 41 1.98 -16.45 -26.38
N ASP A 42 2.80 -15.99 -27.33
CA ASP A 42 4.08 -15.32 -27.06
C ASP A 42 3.99 -14.12 -26.14
N ASN A 43 2.85 -13.44 -26.14
CA ASN A 43 2.61 -12.29 -25.27
C ASN A 43 2.19 -12.65 -23.83
N MET A 44 2.03 -13.93 -23.54
CA MET A 44 1.56 -14.42 -22.24
C MET A 44 2.67 -15.04 -21.39
N THR A 45 3.90 -14.98 -21.86
CA THR A 45 5.06 -15.54 -21.14
C THR A 45 5.82 -14.49 -20.36
N LEU A 46 6.47 -14.94 -19.28
CA LEU A 46 7.40 -14.13 -18.48
C LEU A 46 8.87 -14.26 -18.97
N PHE A 47 9.11 -15.03 -20.02
CA PHE A 47 10.44 -15.31 -20.56
C PHE A 47 10.52 -14.99 -22.05
N ASP A 48 11.72 -14.63 -22.52
CA ASP A 48 12.01 -14.49 -23.95
C ASP A 48 12.28 -15.86 -24.63
N PHE A 49 12.48 -15.85 -25.95
CA PHE A 49 12.77 -17.05 -26.73
C PHE A 49 14.04 -17.81 -26.30
N ASN A 50 14.93 -17.19 -25.57
CA ASN A 50 16.17 -17.79 -25.05
C ASN A 50 16.00 -18.28 -23.59
N GLY A 51 14.80 -18.15 -23.02
CA GLY A 51 14.54 -18.53 -21.63
C GLY A 51 15.00 -17.49 -20.61
N ASN A 52 15.34 -16.25 -21.03
CA ASN A 52 15.66 -15.20 -20.09
C ASN A 52 14.39 -14.54 -19.58
N ALA A 53 14.36 -14.23 -18.30
CA ALA A 53 13.24 -13.53 -17.70
C ALA A 53 13.05 -12.12 -18.31
N LEU A 54 11.83 -11.83 -18.75
CA LEU A 54 11.45 -10.50 -19.22
C LEU A 54 11.42 -9.50 -18.05
N SER A 55 11.64 -8.23 -18.37
CA SER A 55 11.63 -7.18 -17.35
C SER A 55 10.29 -7.07 -16.61
N SER A 56 9.20 -7.50 -17.24
CA SER A 56 7.86 -7.58 -16.64
C SER A 56 7.77 -8.49 -15.41
N ILE A 57 8.63 -9.51 -15.30
CA ILE A 57 8.69 -10.39 -14.13
C ILE A 57 9.06 -9.62 -12.85
N LYS A 58 9.79 -8.51 -12.98
CA LYS A 58 10.17 -7.66 -11.86
C LYS A 58 8.96 -7.02 -11.17
N VAL A 59 7.89 -6.76 -11.92
CA VAL A 59 6.64 -6.21 -11.37
C VAL A 59 5.98 -7.20 -10.42
N LEU A 60 6.08 -8.49 -10.70
CA LEU A 60 5.51 -9.54 -9.85
C LEU A 60 6.30 -9.77 -8.55
N ASN A 61 7.54 -9.32 -8.51
CA ASN A 61 8.48 -9.56 -7.42
C ASN A 61 8.87 -8.30 -6.64
N GLN A 62 8.19 -7.18 -6.91
CA GLN A 62 8.37 -5.96 -6.13
C GLN A 62 7.42 -6.03 -4.93
N PRO A 63 7.93 -6.24 -3.71
CA PRO A 63 7.12 -5.92 -2.55
C PRO A 63 6.73 -4.44 -2.66
N ALA A 64 5.50 -4.10 -2.31
CA ALA A 64 5.10 -2.71 -2.21
C ALA A 64 6.10 -1.99 -1.28
N GLU A 65 6.83 -1.02 -1.81
CA GLU A 65 7.78 -0.26 -1.01
C GLU A 65 7.01 0.61 -0.02
N ASN A 66 7.34 0.48 1.26
CA ASN A 66 6.80 1.39 2.25
C ASN A 66 7.58 2.71 2.19
N LEU A 67 6.90 3.77 1.76
CA LEU A 67 7.49 5.10 1.63
C LEU A 67 7.54 5.88 2.95
N LEU A 68 6.87 5.38 3.98
CA LEU A 68 6.86 5.99 5.30
C LEU A 68 8.03 5.47 6.14
N SER A 69 8.68 6.37 6.84
CA SER A 69 9.63 6.08 7.92
C SER A 69 8.94 6.23 9.28
N ASN A 70 9.52 5.62 10.30
CA ASN A 70 9.02 5.63 11.69
C ASN A 70 7.53 5.25 11.77
N ILE A 71 7.16 4.19 11.08
CA ILE A 71 5.76 3.76 10.89
C ILE A 71 5.11 3.22 12.15
N SER A 72 5.91 2.74 13.09
CA SER A 72 5.49 2.23 14.40
C SER A 72 5.80 3.19 15.55
N PHE A 73 6.39 4.37 15.27
CA PHE A 73 6.74 5.40 16.25
C PHE A 73 7.78 4.98 17.29
N GLU A 74 8.67 4.05 16.95
CA GLU A 74 9.66 3.49 17.87
C GLU A 74 10.92 4.37 18.04
N ASN A 75 11.16 5.33 17.12
CA ASN A 75 12.47 6.00 17.03
C ASN A 75 12.78 6.95 18.20
N ASP A 76 11.75 7.53 18.85
CA ASP A 76 11.94 8.68 19.73
C ASP A 76 11.53 8.44 21.18
N GLY A 77 11.00 7.27 21.51
CA GLY A 77 10.37 7.05 22.80
C GLY A 77 9.10 7.92 22.98
N VAL A 78 8.88 8.44 24.18
CA VAL A 78 7.74 9.35 24.46
C VAL A 78 8.09 10.76 24.01
N THR A 79 7.36 11.28 23.02
CA THR A 79 7.58 12.62 22.47
C THR A 79 6.27 13.22 21.91
N THR A 80 6.19 14.54 21.84
CA THR A 80 5.13 15.28 21.13
C THR A 80 5.51 15.67 19.71
N THR A 81 6.73 15.34 19.29
CA THR A 81 7.28 15.63 17.96
C THR A 81 7.90 14.37 17.36
N PRO A 82 7.09 13.37 16.95
CA PRO A 82 7.61 12.13 16.42
C PRO A 82 8.50 12.37 15.19
N ALA A 83 9.66 11.75 15.16
CA ALA A 83 10.56 11.85 14.03
C ALA A 83 9.88 11.45 12.73
N ASP A 84 10.18 12.17 11.65
CA ASP A 84 9.63 11.97 10.31
C ASP A 84 8.15 12.31 10.13
N TRP A 85 7.47 12.77 11.14
CA TRP A 85 6.08 13.19 11.11
C TRP A 85 5.92 14.66 11.48
N ASN A 86 4.91 15.31 10.91
CA ASN A 86 4.53 16.66 11.25
C ASN A 86 3.29 16.62 12.13
N VAL A 87 3.25 17.46 13.15
CA VAL A 87 2.09 17.64 14.02
C VAL A 87 1.53 19.04 13.80
N TRP A 88 0.24 19.12 13.58
CA TRP A 88 -0.51 20.39 13.55
C TRP A 88 -1.55 20.39 14.67
N LEU A 89 -1.65 21.49 15.37
CA LEU A 89 -2.61 21.73 16.44
C LEU A 89 -3.38 23.01 16.13
N SER A 90 -4.68 23.02 16.34
CA SER A 90 -5.51 24.22 16.18
C SER A 90 -5.16 25.31 17.20
N ASP A 91 -4.76 24.91 18.39
CA ASP A 91 -4.17 25.76 19.42
C ASP A 91 -2.74 25.28 19.72
N SER A 92 -1.78 26.13 19.52
CA SER A 92 -0.37 25.81 19.77
C SER A 92 -0.01 25.64 21.26
N SER A 93 -0.93 25.98 22.16
CA SER A 93 -0.76 25.73 23.60
C SER A 93 -1.07 24.30 24.01
N ASP A 94 -1.79 23.52 23.16
CA ASP A 94 -2.20 22.13 23.39
C ASP A 94 -1.08 21.12 23.12
N THR A 95 0.11 21.41 23.59
CA THR A 95 1.33 20.67 23.23
C THR A 95 1.38 19.21 23.69
N GLY A 96 0.42 18.78 24.51
CA GLY A 96 0.33 17.40 25.00
C GLY A 96 -0.72 16.53 24.34
N THR A 97 -1.58 17.13 23.48
CA THR A 97 -2.73 16.46 22.84
C THR A 97 -2.28 15.33 21.90
N VAL A 98 -1.19 15.54 21.17
CA VAL A 98 -0.59 14.54 20.31
C VAL A 98 0.75 14.11 20.90
N LYS A 99 0.93 12.82 21.11
CA LYS A 99 2.20 12.28 21.61
C LYS A 99 2.38 10.81 21.27
N THR A 100 3.62 10.34 21.30
CA THR A 100 3.91 8.91 21.36
C THR A 100 3.84 8.44 22.81
N GLU A 101 3.30 7.26 23.04
CA GLU A 101 3.17 6.65 24.36
C GLU A 101 3.64 5.20 24.36
N TYR A 102 4.28 4.80 25.45
CA TYR A 102 4.69 3.43 25.70
C TYR A 102 3.50 2.52 26.02
N GLY A 103 3.53 1.31 25.48
CA GLY A 103 2.61 0.23 25.81
C GLY A 103 1.28 0.26 25.06
N TYR A 104 0.65 -0.88 24.99
CA TYR A 104 -0.60 -1.14 24.27
C TYR A 104 -0.55 -0.74 22.78
N ALA A 105 0.64 -0.74 22.18
CA ALA A 105 0.83 -0.54 20.75
C ALA A 105 0.27 -1.71 19.93
N TYR A 106 0.04 -1.51 18.62
CA TYR A 106 -0.28 -2.58 17.69
C TYR A 106 0.97 -3.41 17.36
N ASP A 107 2.08 -2.73 17.17
CA ASP A 107 3.38 -3.31 16.86
C ASP A 107 4.45 -2.52 17.63
N GLY A 108 5.45 -3.22 18.17
CA GLY A 108 6.49 -2.60 18.97
C GLY A 108 6.05 -2.19 20.38
N ASP A 109 6.72 -1.18 20.89
CA ASP A 109 6.56 -0.67 22.27
C ASP A 109 5.76 0.64 22.33
N TYR A 110 5.73 1.41 21.25
CA TYR A 110 5.14 2.75 21.21
C TYR A 110 3.94 2.84 20.26
N LYS A 111 3.09 3.81 20.51
CA LYS A 111 1.95 4.18 19.65
C LYS A 111 1.79 5.69 19.61
N LEU A 112 1.19 6.19 18.54
CA LEU A 112 0.73 7.57 18.47
C LEU A 112 -0.62 7.69 19.17
N THR A 113 -0.78 8.68 20.06
CA THR A 113 -1.99 8.95 20.83
C THR A 113 -2.45 10.37 20.61
N PHE A 114 -3.78 10.53 20.48
CA PHE A 114 -4.49 11.80 20.44
C PHE A 114 -5.40 11.82 21.67
N TRP A 115 -5.17 12.73 22.60
CA TRP A 115 -5.98 12.84 23.80
C TRP A 115 -5.84 14.21 24.45
N ASP A 116 -6.96 14.77 24.87
CA ASP A 116 -7.04 15.95 25.71
C ASP A 116 -8.30 15.87 26.56
N ASP A 117 -8.37 16.64 27.65
CA ASP A 117 -9.55 16.79 28.49
C ASP A 117 -10.46 17.94 28.02
N SER A 118 -10.03 18.69 27.04
CA SER A 118 -10.75 19.80 26.40
C SER A 118 -10.99 19.47 24.92
N ALA A 119 -11.91 20.18 24.29
CA ALA A 119 -12.13 20.05 22.86
C ALA A 119 -10.90 20.51 22.07
N TYR A 120 -10.41 19.68 21.17
CA TYR A 120 -9.22 19.94 20.36
C TYR A 120 -9.44 19.60 18.89
N SER A 121 -8.58 20.16 18.05
CA SER A 121 -8.44 19.75 16.66
C SER A 121 -6.96 19.65 16.30
N CYS A 122 -6.56 18.52 15.77
CA CYS A 122 -5.16 18.27 15.43
C CYS A 122 -5.02 17.31 14.24
N SER A 123 -3.84 17.26 13.66
CA SER A 123 -3.48 16.26 12.69
C SER A 123 -2.01 15.87 12.77
N VAL A 124 -1.72 14.62 12.41
CA VAL A 124 -0.37 14.14 12.18
C VAL A 124 -0.26 13.74 10.72
N TYR A 125 0.76 14.23 10.04
CA TYR A 125 0.86 14.06 8.60
C TYR A 125 2.30 13.95 8.12
N LYS A 126 2.46 13.36 6.94
CA LYS A 126 3.68 13.34 6.14
C LYS A 126 3.42 14.00 4.81
N THR A 127 4.36 14.82 4.36
CA THR A 127 4.34 15.40 3.02
C THR A 127 5.41 14.75 2.15
N PHE A 128 5.01 14.27 1.00
CA PHE A 128 5.91 13.76 -0.02
C PHE A 128 6.07 14.79 -1.12
N THR A 129 7.28 14.96 -1.60
CA THR A 129 7.60 15.78 -2.77
C THR A 129 8.15 14.88 -3.86
N ASN A 130 7.75 15.14 -5.10
CA ASN A 130 8.23 14.39 -6.27
C ASN A 130 7.94 12.87 -6.21
N LEU A 131 6.77 12.48 -5.70
CA LEU A 131 6.34 11.10 -5.84
C LEU A 131 6.28 10.72 -7.33
N PRO A 132 6.80 9.57 -7.74
CA PRO A 132 6.61 9.07 -9.10
C PRO A 132 5.13 8.93 -9.44
N ASN A 133 4.80 9.05 -10.73
CA ASN A 133 3.45 8.70 -11.18
C ASN A 133 3.15 7.24 -10.85
N GLY A 134 1.98 7.00 -10.30
CA GLY A 134 1.60 5.66 -9.86
C GLY A 134 0.36 5.66 -8.97
N THR A 135 -0.07 4.47 -8.60
CA THR A 135 -1.17 4.26 -7.67
C THR A 135 -0.61 3.86 -6.32
N TYR A 136 -1.00 4.58 -5.29
CA TYR A 136 -0.55 4.41 -3.91
C TYR A 136 -1.71 4.01 -3.01
N GLN A 137 -1.37 3.42 -1.88
CA GLN A 137 -2.29 3.09 -0.81
C GLN A 137 -1.75 3.68 0.49
N PHE A 138 -2.64 4.18 1.35
CA PHE A 138 -2.29 4.58 2.69
C PHE A 138 -3.12 3.82 3.72
N SER A 139 -2.47 3.12 4.63
CA SER A 139 -3.14 2.32 5.66
C SER A 139 -2.58 2.62 7.04
N ILE A 140 -3.46 2.58 8.04
CA ILE A 140 -3.09 2.64 9.45
C ILE A 140 -3.86 1.60 10.26
N TRP A 141 -3.25 1.16 11.35
CA TRP A 141 -3.95 0.50 12.44
C TRP A 141 -4.38 1.56 13.46
N ALA A 142 -5.65 1.62 13.77
CA ALA A 142 -6.20 2.56 14.73
C ALA A 142 -7.24 1.91 15.64
N LYS A 143 -7.40 2.50 16.80
CA LYS A 143 -8.48 2.22 17.76
C LYS A 143 -8.91 3.50 18.42
N THR A 144 -10.16 3.58 18.86
CA THR A 144 -10.72 4.74 19.54
C THR A 144 -11.81 4.31 20.53
N ASN A 145 -12.09 5.14 21.50
CA ASN A 145 -13.25 4.98 22.39
C ASN A 145 -14.55 5.58 21.82
N GLY A 146 -14.47 6.26 20.65
CA GLY A 146 -15.65 6.75 19.93
C GLY A 146 -16.15 8.14 20.30
N ASP A 147 -15.43 8.89 21.13
CA ASP A 147 -15.85 10.22 21.60
C ASP A 147 -15.46 11.37 20.64
N GLN A 148 -14.95 11.07 19.47
CA GLN A 148 -14.52 12.05 18.47
C GLN A 148 -15.65 12.40 17.52
N ASP A 149 -15.90 13.71 17.32
CA ASP A 149 -16.82 14.20 16.28
C ASP A 149 -16.32 13.87 14.87
N VAL A 150 -15.00 13.98 14.65
CA VAL A 150 -14.32 13.66 13.40
C VAL A 150 -13.02 12.94 13.72
N LEU A 151 -12.89 11.74 13.16
CA LEU A 151 -11.62 10.99 13.14
C LEU A 151 -11.44 10.35 11.76
N GLN A 152 -10.47 10.84 11.01
CA GLN A 152 -10.30 10.49 9.61
C GLN A 152 -8.85 10.26 9.22
N LEU A 153 -8.64 9.29 8.33
CA LEU A 153 -7.47 9.17 7.49
C LEU A 153 -7.74 9.95 6.21
N TYR A 154 -6.78 10.71 5.69
CA TYR A 154 -6.96 11.44 4.45
C TYR A 154 -5.68 11.52 3.61
N ALA A 155 -5.86 11.62 2.28
CA ALA A 155 -4.83 11.93 1.30
C ALA A 155 -5.27 13.12 0.47
N LYS A 156 -4.41 14.14 0.34
CA LYS A 156 -4.71 15.37 -0.38
C LYS A 156 -3.51 15.91 -1.14
N ASN A 157 -3.76 16.83 -2.07
CA ASN A 157 -2.74 17.52 -2.87
C ASN A 157 -1.88 16.57 -3.73
N TYR A 158 -2.41 15.45 -4.13
CA TYR A 158 -1.73 14.45 -4.96
C TYR A 158 -2.09 14.57 -6.47
N GLY A 159 -2.86 15.59 -6.85
CA GLY A 159 -3.34 15.83 -8.22
C GLY A 159 -4.82 15.50 -8.46
N GLY A 160 -5.48 14.87 -7.49
CA GLY A 160 -6.91 14.56 -7.49
C GLY A 160 -7.66 15.24 -6.34
N ASP A 161 -8.95 14.88 -6.21
CA ASP A 161 -9.79 15.29 -5.09
C ASP A 161 -9.31 14.65 -3.79
N GLU A 162 -9.56 15.32 -2.66
CA GLU A 162 -9.23 14.77 -1.35
C GLU A 162 -9.93 13.43 -1.11
N LEU A 163 -9.17 12.42 -0.74
CA LEU A 163 -9.68 11.10 -0.34
C LEU A 163 -9.67 10.98 1.18
N THR A 164 -10.76 10.44 1.73
CA THR A 164 -10.90 10.26 3.17
C THR A 164 -11.45 8.88 3.52
N THR A 165 -11.01 8.36 4.67
CA THR A 165 -11.60 7.18 5.30
C THR A 165 -11.88 7.50 6.76
N THR A 166 -13.15 7.42 7.15
CA THR A 166 -13.56 7.66 8.55
C THR A 166 -13.18 6.45 9.41
N ILE A 167 -12.58 6.72 10.55
CA ILE A 167 -12.24 5.72 11.55
C ILE A 167 -13.45 5.59 12.47
N THR A 168 -14.19 4.51 12.31
CA THR A 168 -15.53 4.33 12.95
C THR A 168 -15.53 3.28 14.06
N THR A 169 -14.38 2.75 14.45
CA THR A 169 -14.35 1.78 15.54
C THR A 169 -14.69 2.44 16.87
N SER A 170 -15.50 1.75 17.67
CA SER A 170 -15.84 2.16 19.03
C SER A 170 -15.35 1.13 20.05
N ASP A 171 -14.56 0.17 19.62
CA ASP A 171 -13.99 -0.85 20.49
C ASP A 171 -12.52 -0.56 20.80
N ILE A 172 -12.02 -1.21 21.83
CA ILE A 172 -10.62 -1.07 22.25
C ILE A 172 -9.64 -1.88 21.39
N ASN A 173 -10.14 -2.55 20.34
CA ASN A 173 -9.32 -3.39 19.46
C ASN A 173 -8.73 -2.55 18.32
N TRP A 174 -7.56 -2.96 17.87
CA TRP A 174 -6.94 -2.38 16.70
C TRP A 174 -7.63 -2.86 15.42
N ASN A 175 -7.97 -1.91 14.55
CA ASN A 175 -8.55 -2.17 13.23
C ASN A 175 -7.75 -1.45 12.16
N ILE A 176 -7.67 -2.03 10.96
CA ILE A 176 -7.00 -1.41 9.83
C ILE A 176 -7.97 -0.50 9.06
N PHE A 177 -7.51 0.68 8.73
CA PHE A 177 -8.20 1.65 7.88
C PHE A 177 -7.31 2.01 6.71
N THR A 178 -7.90 2.09 5.52
CA THR A 178 -7.14 2.22 4.28
C THR A 178 -7.79 3.25 3.35
N ILE A 179 -6.96 4.05 2.70
CA ILE A 179 -7.29 4.78 1.48
C ILE A 179 -6.59 4.05 0.34
N ASP A 180 -7.37 3.47 -0.53
CA ASP A 180 -6.89 2.84 -1.77
C ASP A 180 -6.91 3.85 -2.93
N GLU A 181 -6.21 3.51 -4.01
CA GLU A 181 -6.28 4.22 -5.29
C GLU A 181 -5.92 5.72 -5.24
N ILE A 182 -4.90 6.08 -4.46
CA ILE A 182 -4.31 7.42 -4.51
C ILE A 182 -3.49 7.51 -5.82
N VAL A 183 -4.10 8.05 -6.88
CA VAL A 183 -3.48 8.12 -8.21
C VAL A 183 -2.69 9.41 -8.36
N VAL A 184 -1.37 9.32 -8.27
CA VAL A 184 -0.45 10.44 -8.48
C VAL A 184 -0.12 10.58 -9.95
N THR A 185 -0.38 11.76 -10.52
CA THR A 185 -0.03 12.14 -11.90
C THR A 185 0.61 13.52 -11.88
N ASN A 186 1.88 13.59 -12.26
CA ASN A 186 2.67 14.85 -12.36
C ASN A 186 2.80 15.32 -13.80
#